data_b1ef76b209538389ce07028e7465f59d
#
_entry.id   b1ef76b209538389ce07028e7465f59d
#
_cell.length_a   1.000
_cell.length_b   1.000
_cell.length_c   1.000
_cell.angle_alpha   90.00
_cell.angle_beta   90.00
_cell.angle_gamma   90.00
#
_symmetry.space_group_name_H-M   'P 1'
#
loop_
_entity.id
_entity.type
_entity.pdbx_description
1 polymer ?
#
loop_
_entity_poly.entity_id
_entity_poly.type
_entity_poly.pdbx_seq_one_letter_code
_entity_poly.pdbx_strand_id
1 'polypeptide(L)'
;MTNMAKVICDKLATMTFSEQCDISVDDEKYNDTVSEVLENNCFWERFPEFLSRSYALGGGVIKVYLEDNVIRLNYINADRFFPTKWNNRQITEGIFCNDYVQNGFYYKLFEYHTLQSDGVHIYHVLRRSDSRSYLGQEVPVSELFPELDYEMVFKGVQKPLFCYFKPAVGNNMVFDLPLGLPVFANSIDTLRE
;
A
#
# COMPACT_ATOMS: atom_id res chain seq x y z
N MET A 1 -21.67 0.35 21.75
CA MET A 1 -20.88 1.60 21.82
C MET A 1 -20.47 1.97 20.40
N THR A 2 -20.88 3.13 19.90
CA THR A 2 -20.57 3.54 18.51
C THR A 2 -19.10 3.96 18.44
N ASN A 3 -18.34 3.38 17.51
CA ASN A 3 -16.95 3.80 17.26
C ASN A 3 -16.93 5.11 16.47
N MET A 4 -16.90 6.23 17.20
CA MET A 4 -16.92 7.57 16.59
C MET A 4 -15.75 7.81 15.64
N ALA A 5 -14.57 7.29 15.94
CA ALA A 5 -13.41 7.42 15.05
C ALA A 5 -13.69 6.78 13.68
N LYS A 6 -14.27 5.57 13.66
CA LYS A 6 -14.66 4.92 12.42
C LYS A 6 -15.70 5.76 11.66
N VAL A 7 -16.74 6.24 12.34
CA VAL A 7 -17.80 7.06 11.71
C VAL A 7 -17.23 8.32 11.07
N ILE A 8 -16.27 8.97 11.71
CA ILE A 8 -15.63 10.18 11.16
C ILE A 8 -14.78 9.83 9.93
N CYS A 9 -13.97 8.76 9.98
CA CYS A 9 -13.19 8.34 8.83
C CYS A 9 -14.07 7.94 7.64
N ASP A 10 -15.14 7.19 7.88
CA ASP A 10 -16.10 6.80 6.85
C ASP A 10 -16.77 8.04 6.23
N LYS A 11 -17.15 9.04 7.06
CA LYS A 11 -17.73 10.28 6.57
C LYS A 11 -16.75 11.11 5.74
N LEU A 12 -15.50 11.22 6.18
CA LEU A 12 -14.44 11.90 5.42
C LEU A 12 -14.21 11.20 4.06
N ALA A 13 -14.15 9.87 4.04
CA ALA A 13 -14.00 9.11 2.81
C ALA A 13 -15.16 9.38 1.84
N THR A 14 -16.40 9.34 2.32
CA THR A 14 -17.60 9.61 1.50
C THR A 14 -17.61 11.06 0.99
N MET A 15 -17.15 12.03 1.79
CA MET A 15 -17.10 13.43 1.36
C MET A 15 -15.99 13.69 0.34
N THR A 16 -14.88 12.97 0.43
CA THR A 16 -13.74 13.10 -0.48
C THR A 16 -14.00 12.41 -1.81
N PHE A 17 -14.66 11.26 -1.76
CA PHE A 17 -14.95 10.45 -2.93
C PHE A 17 -16.43 10.11 -2.96
N SER A 18 -17.17 10.82 -3.81
CA SER A 18 -18.61 10.66 -4.02
C SER A 18 -18.89 10.05 -5.39
N GLU A 19 -20.13 9.68 -5.64
CA GLU A 19 -20.61 9.17 -6.93
C GLU A 19 -20.38 10.12 -8.13
N GLN A 20 -20.00 11.37 -7.86
CA GLN A 20 -19.71 12.38 -8.89
C GLN A 20 -18.21 12.45 -9.27
N CYS A 21 -17.35 11.63 -8.63
CA CYS A 21 -15.96 11.55 -9.02
C CYS A 21 -15.82 10.76 -10.30
N ASP A 22 -15.07 11.30 -11.25
CA ASP A 22 -14.70 10.65 -12.50
C ASP A 22 -13.18 10.62 -12.62
N ILE A 23 -12.66 9.57 -13.25
CA ILE A 23 -11.23 9.41 -13.54
C ILE A 23 -11.10 9.22 -15.03
N SER A 24 -10.52 10.22 -15.69
CA SER A 24 -10.25 10.18 -17.12
C SER A 24 -8.78 10.50 -17.42
N VAL A 25 -8.30 10.03 -18.56
CA VAL A 25 -6.97 10.32 -19.06
C VAL A 25 -7.12 11.14 -20.33
N ASP A 26 -6.31 12.20 -20.50
CA ASP A 26 -6.36 13.11 -21.65
C ASP A 26 -6.12 12.39 -23.00
N ASP A 27 -5.39 11.29 -23.01
CA ASP A 27 -5.16 10.46 -24.17
C ASP A 27 -6.28 9.42 -24.31
N GLU A 28 -7.20 9.63 -25.27
CA GLU A 28 -8.33 8.76 -25.53
C GLU A 28 -7.94 7.29 -25.72
N LYS A 29 -6.76 7.02 -26.30
CA LYS A 29 -6.27 5.67 -26.53
C LYS A 29 -6.08 4.87 -25.23
N TYR A 30 -5.72 5.54 -24.16
CA TYR A 30 -5.46 4.90 -22.86
C TYR A 30 -6.66 4.99 -21.91
N ASN A 31 -7.64 5.86 -22.22
CA ASN A 31 -8.79 6.07 -21.36
C ASN A 31 -9.62 4.79 -21.19
N ASP A 32 -9.89 4.08 -22.28
CA ASP A 32 -10.62 2.82 -22.27
C ASP A 32 -9.88 1.76 -21.44
N THR A 33 -8.55 1.66 -21.61
CA THR A 33 -7.73 0.73 -20.83
C THR A 33 -7.76 1.05 -19.34
N VAL A 34 -7.69 2.33 -18.98
CA VAL A 34 -7.76 2.75 -17.56
C VAL A 34 -9.13 2.43 -16.99
N SER A 35 -10.20 2.73 -17.72
CA SER A 35 -11.58 2.42 -17.32
C SER A 35 -11.78 0.92 -17.09
N GLU A 36 -11.30 0.09 -18.03
CA GLU A 36 -11.34 -1.37 -17.90
C GLU A 36 -10.58 -1.87 -16.66
N VAL A 37 -9.38 -1.33 -16.39
CA VAL A 37 -8.60 -1.68 -15.20
C VAL A 37 -9.35 -1.30 -13.92
N LEU A 38 -9.97 -0.11 -13.87
CA LEU A 38 -10.72 0.33 -12.71
C LEU A 38 -11.95 -0.56 -12.46
N GLU A 39 -12.70 -0.89 -13.50
CA GLU A 39 -13.88 -1.79 -13.44
C GLU A 39 -13.48 -3.20 -13.00
N ASN A 40 -12.47 -3.81 -13.64
CA ASN A 40 -11.99 -5.16 -13.33
C ASN A 40 -11.46 -5.31 -11.89
N ASN A 41 -11.14 -4.20 -11.24
CA ASN A 41 -10.67 -4.16 -9.87
C ASN A 41 -11.72 -3.65 -8.86
N CYS A 42 -12.96 -3.45 -9.29
CA CYS A 42 -14.03 -2.89 -8.45
C CYS A 42 -13.56 -1.61 -7.72
N PHE A 43 -12.90 -0.70 -8.47
CA PHE A 43 -12.26 0.48 -7.89
C PHE A 43 -13.26 1.35 -7.14
N TRP A 44 -14.40 1.62 -7.76
CA TRP A 44 -15.43 2.52 -7.23
C TRP A 44 -16.02 2.05 -5.90
N GLU A 45 -16.04 0.74 -5.66
CA GLU A 45 -16.52 0.14 -4.42
C GLU A 45 -15.42 0.04 -3.36
N ARG A 46 -14.20 -0.32 -3.77
CA ARG A 46 -13.08 -0.59 -2.86
C ARG A 46 -12.32 0.67 -2.41
N PHE A 47 -12.27 1.69 -3.26
CA PHE A 47 -11.50 2.90 -2.97
C PHE A 47 -12.06 3.73 -1.80
N PRO A 48 -13.39 3.92 -1.61
CA PRO A 48 -13.93 4.57 -0.42
C PRO A 48 -13.54 3.86 0.89
N GLU A 49 -13.55 2.53 0.89
CA GLU A 49 -13.12 1.73 2.05
C GLU A 49 -11.62 1.90 2.33
N PHE A 50 -10.80 1.92 1.28
CA PHE A 50 -9.38 2.22 1.39
C PHE A 50 -9.14 3.63 1.93
N LEU A 51 -9.87 4.64 1.49
CA LEU A 51 -9.79 6.01 2.00
C LEU A 51 -10.12 6.08 3.49
N SER A 52 -11.20 5.43 3.93
CA SER A 52 -11.57 5.38 5.35
C SER A 52 -10.43 4.82 6.21
N ARG A 53 -9.83 3.69 5.79
CA ARG A 53 -8.66 3.10 6.48
C ARG A 53 -7.44 4.02 6.42
N SER A 54 -7.21 4.68 5.29
CA SER A 54 -6.09 5.61 5.13
C SER A 54 -6.21 6.83 6.05
N TYR A 55 -7.40 7.35 6.27
CA TYR A 55 -7.62 8.41 7.26
C TYR A 55 -7.36 7.92 8.68
N ALA A 56 -7.76 6.69 8.99
CA ALA A 56 -7.53 6.10 10.31
C ALA A 56 -6.05 5.82 10.62
N LEU A 57 -5.27 5.42 9.60
CA LEU A 57 -3.88 4.97 9.75
C LEU A 57 -2.83 6.02 9.33
N GLY A 58 -3.26 7.15 8.76
CA GLY A 58 -2.36 8.19 8.26
C GLY A 58 -1.88 7.95 6.83
N GLY A 59 -2.42 6.98 6.13
CA GLY A 59 -2.11 6.72 4.73
C GLY A 59 -2.41 5.29 4.31
N GLY A 60 -2.07 5.01 3.07
CA GLY A 60 -2.19 3.68 2.48
C GLY A 60 -1.49 3.63 1.13
N VAL A 61 -1.35 2.45 0.58
CA VAL A 61 -0.70 2.24 -0.72
C VAL A 61 -1.62 1.49 -1.66
N ILE A 62 -1.69 1.95 -2.89
CA ILE A 62 -2.25 1.18 -3.99
C ILE A 62 -1.08 0.62 -4.78
N LYS A 63 -0.96 -0.71 -4.79
CA LYS A 63 0.06 -1.44 -5.54
C LYS A 63 -0.57 -2.00 -6.82
N VAL A 64 0.15 -1.86 -7.93
CA VAL A 64 -0.20 -2.44 -9.23
C VAL A 64 0.61 -3.71 -9.43
N TYR A 65 -0.04 -4.79 -9.85
CA TYR A 65 0.62 -6.06 -10.20
C TYR A 65 -0.11 -6.76 -11.35
N LEU A 66 0.52 -7.76 -11.92
CA LEU A 66 -0.07 -8.61 -12.96
C LEU A 66 -0.49 -9.95 -12.36
N GLU A 67 -1.71 -10.38 -12.66
CA GLU A 67 -2.24 -11.70 -12.35
C GLU A 67 -2.94 -12.22 -13.60
N ASP A 68 -2.50 -13.34 -14.14
CA ASP A 68 -3.04 -13.93 -15.39
C ASP A 68 -3.11 -12.93 -16.56
N ASN A 69 -2.07 -12.12 -16.74
CA ASN A 69 -2.00 -11.01 -17.71
C ASN A 69 -3.04 -9.90 -17.51
N VAL A 70 -3.71 -9.84 -16.37
CA VAL A 70 -4.64 -8.77 -16.02
C VAL A 70 -3.97 -7.85 -15.00
N ILE A 71 -4.11 -6.54 -15.20
CA ILE A 71 -3.65 -5.53 -14.24
C ILE A 71 -4.57 -5.53 -13.03
N ARG A 72 -3.98 -5.81 -11.85
CA ARG A 72 -4.67 -5.82 -10.56
C ARG A 72 -4.21 -4.68 -9.66
N LEU A 73 -5.16 -4.18 -8.85
CA LEU A 73 -4.92 -3.17 -7.83
C LEU A 73 -5.04 -3.81 -6.44
N ASN A 74 -3.98 -3.69 -5.64
CA ASN A 74 -3.99 -4.12 -4.25
C ASN A 74 -3.95 -2.91 -3.32
N TYR A 75 -4.90 -2.85 -2.38
CA TYR A 75 -5.06 -1.77 -1.40
C TYR A 75 -4.42 -2.18 -0.08
N ILE A 76 -3.30 -1.56 0.24
CA ILE A 76 -2.42 -1.93 1.34
C ILE A 76 -2.47 -0.84 2.42
N ASN A 77 -2.66 -1.24 3.66
CA ASN A 77 -2.68 -0.35 4.80
C ASN A 77 -1.27 0.22 5.09
N ALA A 78 -1.22 1.42 5.69
CA ALA A 78 0.06 2.08 5.99
C ALA A 78 0.98 1.28 6.93
N ASP A 79 0.42 0.46 7.83
CA ASP A 79 1.17 -0.40 8.77
C ASP A 79 1.87 -1.61 8.09
N ARG A 80 1.60 -1.82 6.80
CA ARG A 80 2.18 -2.88 5.98
C ARG A 80 3.16 -2.40 4.92
N PHE A 81 3.48 -1.10 4.93
CA PHE A 81 4.37 -0.47 3.96
C PHE A 81 5.44 0.37 4.65
N PHE A 82 6.68 0.19 4.23
CA PHE A 82 7.85 0.88 4.77
C PHE A 82 8.61 1.56 3.62
N PRO A 83 8.58 2.91 3.50
CA PRO A 83 9.33 3.62 2.47
C PRO A 83 10.83 3.49 2.74
N THR A 84 11.61 3.20 1.69
CA THR A 84 13.07 3.08 1.77
C THR A 84 13.77 4.24 1.05
N LYS A 85 13.10 4.83 0.04
CA LYS A 85 13.63 5.97 -0.70
C LYS A 85 12.51 6.86 -1.19
N TRP A 86 12.73 8.17 -1.12
CA TRP A 86 11.78 9.17 -1.59
C TRP A 86 12.50 10.45 -2.05
N ASN A 87 11.81 11.23 -2.88
CA ASN A 87 12.23 12.55 -3.32
C ASN A 87 11.08 13.53 -3.07
N ASN A 88 11.32 14.56 -2.25
CA ASN A 88 10.30 15.49 -1.79
C ASN A 88 9.08 14.73 -1.19
N ARG A 89 7.99 14.63 -1.96
CA ARG A 89 6.75 13.99 -1.52
C ARG A 89 6.47 12.65 -2.19
N GLN A 90 7.31 12.25 -3.13
CA GLN A 90 7.12 11.01 -3.88
C GLN A 90 8.00 9.91 -3.32
N ILE A 91 7.39 8.83 -2.87
CA ILE A 91 8.10 7.60 -2.49
C ILE A 91 8.41 6.83 -3.77
N THR A 92 9.69 6.51 -3.96
CA THR A 92 10.17 5.80 -5.15
C THR A 92 10.51 4.34 -4.89
N GLU A 93 10.85 4.00 -3.64
CA GLU A 93 11.16 2.63 -3.24
C GLU A 93 10.53 2.33 -1.88
N GLY A 94 10.17 1.07 -1.65
CA GLY A 94 9.56 0.65 -0.40
C GLY A 94 9.45 -0.85 -0.25
N ILE A 95 9.11 -1.27 0.95
CA ILE A 95 8.97 -2.65 1.35
C ILE A 95 7.52 -2.89 1.76
N PHE A 96 6.91 -3.91 1.17
CA PHE A 96 5.62 -4.44 1.61
C PHE A 96 5.84 -5.64 2.53
N CYS A 97 5.08 -5.72 3.62
CA CYS A 97 5.17 -6.79 4.60
C CYS A 97 3.83 -7.51 4.73
N ASN A 98 3.81 -8.80 4.45
CA ASN A 98 2.65 -9.65 4.62
C ASN A 98 2.92 -10.77 5.63
N ASP A 99 1.97 -10.99 6.54
CA ASP A 99 2.04 -12.05 7.53
C ASP A 99 1.20 -13.26 7.09
N TYR A 100 1.77 -14.45 7.25
CA TYR A 100 1.10 -15.73 6.99
C TYR A 100 1.29 -16.68 8.17
N VAL A 101 0.38 -17.63 8.30
CA VAL A 101 0.48 -18.72 9.27
C VAL A 101 0.22 -20.03 8.55
N GLN A 102 1.19 -20.95 8.61
CA GLN A 102 1.05 -22.27 8.02
C GLN A 102 1.76 -23.31 8.89
N ASN A 103 1.12 -24.46 9.10
CA ASN A 103 1.66 -25.59 9.87
C ASN A 103 2.21 -25.23 11.26
N GLY A 104 1.60 -24.23 11.92
CA GLY A 104 2.01 -23.74 13.24
C GLY A 104 3.18 -22.75 13.24
N PHE A 105 3.74 -22.45 12.09
CA PHE A 105 4.78 -21.42 11.93
C PHE A 105 4.20 -20.10 11.47
N TYR A 106 4.85 -19.01 11.86
CA TYR A 106 4.57 -17.64 11.43
C TYR A 106 5.57 -17.25 10.35
N TYR A 107 5.05 -16.77 9.22
CA TYR A 107 5.86 -16.32 8.10
C TYR A 107 5.65 -14.84 7.87
N LYS A 108 6.73 -14.13 7.52
CA LYS A 108 6.71 -12.76 7.05
C LYS A 108 7.35 -12.70 5.67
N LEU A 109 6.54 -12.34 4.68
CA LEU A 109 7.01 -12.08 3.33
C LEU A 109 7.27 -10.58 3.18
N PHE A 110 8.51 -10.23 2.88
CA PHE A 110 8.93 -8.88 2.53
C PHE A 110 9.11 -8.81 1.02
N GLU A 111 8.41 -7.87 0.41
CA GLU A 111 8.49 -7.58 -1.01
C GLU A 111 9.14 -6.21 -1.18
N TYR A 112 10.35 -6.17 -1.67
CA TYR A 112 11.16 -4.96 -1.86
C TYR A 112 10.94 -4.43 -3.26
N HIS A 113 10.43 -3.23 -3.39
CA HIS A 113 10.31 -2.53 -4.66
C HIS A 113 11.41 -1.49 -4.79
N THR A 114 12.26 -1.63 -5.78
CA THR A 114 13.35 -0.71 -6.09
C THR A 114 13.22 -0.19 -7.51
N LEU A 115 13.48 1.10 -7.71
CA LEU A 115 13.48 1.73 -9.02
C LEU A 115 14.91 1.91 -9.49
N GLN A 116 15.31 1.15 -10.53
CA GLN A 116 16.63 1.19 -11.13
C GLN A 116 16.58 1.84 -12.52
N SER A 117 17.75 2.04 -13.13
CA SER A 117 17.87 2.70 -14.44
C SER A 117 17.22 1.91 -15.59
N ASP A 118 17.11 0.61 -15.46
CA ASP A 118 16.53 -0.31 -16.45
C ASP A 118 15.06 -0.65 -16.19
N GLY A 119 14.54 -0.33 -15.00
CA GLY A 119 13.15 -0.60 -14.64
C GLY A 119 12.89 -0.77 -13.15
N VAL A 120 11.76 -1.38 -12.83
CA VAL A 120 11.40 -1.73 -11.45
C VAL A 120 11.83 -3.15 -11.16
N HIS A 121 12.58 -3.32 -10.07
CA HIS A 121 13.00 -4.61 -9.53
C HIS A 121 12.21 -4.91 -8.25
N ILE A 122 11.70 -6.12 -8.16
CA ILE A 122 10.95 -6.62 -6.99
C ILE A 122 11.68 -7.83 -6.45
N TYR A 123 12.09 -7.76 -5.16
CA TYR A 123 12.77 -8.85 -4.46
C TYR A 123 11.88 -9.39 -3.34
N HIS A 124 11.86 -10.70 -3.19
CA HIS A 124 11.09 -11.38 -2.16
C HIS A 124 12.01 -12.01 -1.12
N VAL A 125 11.78 -11.69 0.15
CA VAL A 125 12.47 -12.29 1.29
C VAL A 125 11.44 -12.88 2.23
N LEU A 126 11.51 -14.19 2.45
CA LEU A 126 10.63 -14.91 3.36
C LEU A 126 11.35 -15.20 4.67
N ARG A 127 10.70 -14.90 5.79
CA ARG A 127 11.20 -15.24 7.12
C ARG A 127 10.21 -16.11 7.86
N ARG A 128 10.70 -17.12 8.57
CA ARG A 128 9.91 -18.06 9.37
C ARG A 128 10.27 -17.98 10.84
N SER A 129 9.27 -18.02 11.70
CA SER A 129 9.41 -17.99 13.16
C SER A 129 8.41 -18.93 13.83
N ASP A 130 8.74 -19.42 15.03
CA ASP A 130 7.84 -20.15 15.91
C ASP A 130 6.91 -19.20 16.70
N SER A 131 7.17 -17.89 16.67
CA SER A 131 6.41 -16.88 17.41
C SER A 131 6.04 -15.69 16.52
N ARG A 132 4.81 -15.17 16.71
CA ARG A 132 4.31 -14.01 15.98
C ARG A 132 5.13 -12.73 16.22
N SER A 133 5.67 -12.56 17.43
CA SER A 133 6.41 -11.36 17.83
C SER A 133 7.89 -11.38 17.43
N TYR A 134 8.38 -12.48 16.91
CA TYR A 134 9.76 -12.63 16.49
C TYR A 134 9.89 -12.71 14.98
N LEU A 135 10.89 -12.03 14.42
CA LEU A 135 11.10 -11.98 12.97
C LEU A 135 11.56 -13.33 12.40
N GLY A 136 12.22 -14.13 13.22
CA GLY A 136 12.71 -15.47 12.83
C GLY A 136 13.90 -15.43 11.88
N GLN A 137 14.12 -16.54 11.20
CA GLN A 137 15.23 -16.71 10.25
C GLN A 137 14.73 -16.66 8.81
N GLU A 138 15.61 -16.29 7.91
CA GLU A 138 15.32 -16.28 6.48
C GLU A 138 15.25 -17.73 5.96
N VAL A 139 14.25 -17.99 5.12
CA VAL A 139 14.01 -19.28 4.47
C VAL A 139 13.75 -19.06 2.98
N PRO A 140 13.93 -20.07 2.12
CA PRO A 140 13.60 -19.96 0.71
C PRO A 140 12.14 -19.54 0.50
N VAL A 141 11.89 -18.64 -0.43
CA VAL A 141 10.53 -18.19 -0.78
C VAL A 141 9.65 -19.35 -1.22
N SER A 142 10.24 -20.33 -1.91
CA SER A 142 9.57 -21.55 -2.38
C SER A 142 9.05 -22.46 -1.25
N GLU A 143 9.44 -22.24 0.00
CA GLU A 143 8.90 -23.00 1.15
C GLU A 143 7.40 -22.73 1.34
N LEU A 144 6.96 -21.50 1.07
CA LEU A 144 5.56 -21.09 1.21
C LEU A 144 4.90 -20.80 -0.14
N PHE A 145 5.67 -20.29 -1.10
CA PHE A 145 5.23 -19.86 -2.43
C PHE A 145 6.11 -20.48 -3.52
N PRO A 146 5.82 -21.73 -3.95
CA PRO A 146 6.65 -22.42 -4.95
C PRO A 146 6.72 -21.72 -6.31
N GLU A 147 5.66 -20.97 -6.67
CA GLU A 147 5.52 -20.28 -7.95
C GLU A 147 6.07 -18.83 -7.93
N LEU A 148 6.55 -18.37 -6.77
CA LEU A 148 7.03 -17.00 -6.62
C LEU A 148 8.55 -16.93 -6.77
N ASP A 149 9.01 -16.24 -7.79
CA ASP A 149 10.43 -16.00 -8.02
C ASP A 149 11.03 -15.08 -6.93
N TYR A 150 12.31 -15.32 -6.62
CA TYR A 150 13.06 -14.46 -5.71
C TYR A 150 13.15 -13.01 -6.23
N GLU A 151 13.33 -12.84 -7.54
CA GLU A 151 13.43 -11.55 -8.20
C GLU A 151 12.54 -11.49 -9.44
N MET A 152 11.83 -10.37 -9.58
CA MET A 152 11.05 -10.02 -10.75
C MET A 152 11.50 -8.66 -11.28
N VAL A 153 11.69 -8.54 -12.60
CA VAL A 153 12.16 -7.29 -13.22
C VAL A 153 11.17 -6.82 -14.29
N PHE A 154 10.64 -5.61 -14.10
CA PHE A 154 9.78 -4.94 -15.06
C PHE A 154 10.59 -3.90 -15.84
N LYS A 155 11.19 -4.32 -16.97
CA LYS A 155 12.06 -3.48 -17.79
C LYS A 155 11.29 -2.33 -18.46
N GLY A 156 11.95 -1.17 -18.55
CA GLY A 156 11.39 0.02 -19.20
C GLY A 156 10.34 0.78 -18.39
N VAL A 157 9.97 0.30 -17.22
CA VAL A 157 9.05 1.00 -16.30
C VAL A 157 9.85 2.05 -15.52
N GLN A 158 9.51 3.33 -15.71
CA GLN A 158 10.24 4.47 -15.12
C GLN A 158 9.58 5.04 -13.86
N LYS A 159 8.52 4.42 -13.38
CA LYS A 159 7.80 4.83 -12.18
C LYS A 159 7.58 3.64 -11.26
N PRO A 160 7.49 3.84 -9.93
CA PRO A 160 7.14 2.77 -9.01
C PRO A 160 5.81 2.11 -9.41
N LEU A 161 5.68 0.80 -9.21
CA LEU A 161 4.43 0.08 -9.39
C LEU A 161 3.50 0.21 -8.19
N PHE A 162 3.61 1.33 -7.49
CA PHE A 162 2.74 1.68 -6.37
C PHE A 162 2.60 3.19 -6.24
N CYS A 163 1.50 3.61 -5.60
CA CYS A 163 1.25 4.99 -5.24
C CYS A 163 0.88 5.06 -3.76
N TYR A 164 1.58 5.90 -2.98
CA TYR A 164 1.24 6.15 -1.59
C TYR A 164 0.23 7.28 -1.50
N PHE A 165 -0.93 6.98 -0.94
CA PHE A 165 -1.95 7.97 -0.59
C PHE A 165 -1.65 8.55 0.79
N LYS A 166 -1.52 9.87 0.86
CA LYS A 166 -1.31 10.62 2.09
C LYS A 166 -2.50 11.53 2.36
N PRO A 167 -3.21 11.39 3.48
CA PRO A 167 -4.20 12.38 3.89
C PRO A 167 -3.60 13.78 3.99
N ALA A 168 -4.42 14.82 3.74
CA ALA A 168 -3.99 16.22 3.79
C ALA A 168 -3.73 16.74 5.23
N VAL A 169 -3.48 15.85 6.18
CA VAL A 169 -3.12 16.19 7.56
C VAL A 169 -1.62 16.44 7.63
N GLY A 170 -1.22 17.59 8.18
CA GLY A 170 0.20 17.92 8.36
C GLY A 170 0.91 16.92 9.26
N ASN A 171 2.11 16.50 8.85
CA ASN A 171 2.96 15.66 9.67
C ASN A 171 3.84 16.55 10.55
N ASN A 172 3.57 16.55 11.86
CA ASN A 172 4.33 17.31 12.85
C ASN A 172 5.45 16.49 13.52
N MET A 173 5.74 15.29 12.98
CA MET A 173 6.82 14.47 13.52
C MET A 173 8.18 15.09 13.24
N VAL A 174 9.13 14.86 14.18
CA VAL A 174 10.51 15.36 14.12
C VAL A 174 11.29 14.84 12.90
N PHE A 175 10.85 13.69 12.34
CA PHE A 175 11.47 13.10 11.18
C PHE A 175 10.71 13.48 9.91
N ASP A 176 11.45 13.95 8.89
CA ASP A 176 10.90 14.26 7.58
C ASP A 176 10.62 12.96 6.78
N LEU A 177 9.66 12.19 7.27
CA LEU A 177 9.16 11.02 6.57
C LEU A 177 8.03 11.42 5.60
N PRO A 178 7.98 10.85 4.41
CA PRO A 178 6.92 11.13 3.43
C PRO A 178 5.55 10.55 3.81
N LEU A 179 5.43 10.02 5.03
CA LEU A 179 4.23 9.39 5.56
C LEU A 179 3.24 10.42 6.11
N GLY A 180 1.95 10.09 6.06
CA GLY A 180 0.91 10.86 6.70
C GLY A 180 0.72 10.50 8.18
N LEU A 181 -0.07 11.30 8.86
CA LEU A 181 -0.53 11.02 10.22
C LEU A 181 -2.00 10.61 10.21
N PRO A 182 -2.41 9.71 11.12
CA PRO A 182 -3.83 9.45 11.38
C PRO A 182 -4.56 10.76 11.69
N VAL A 183 -5.80 10.88 11.23
CA VAL A 183 -6.64 12.09 11.45
C VAL A 183 -6.75 12.43 12.95
N PHE A 184 -6.67 11.43 13.82
CA PHE A 184 -6.78 11.59 15.27
C PHE A 184 -5.43 11.66 15.98
N ALA A 185 -4.28 11.64 15.28
CA ALA A 185 -2.96 11.64 15.94
C ALA A 185 -2.75 12.86 16.83
N ASN A 186 -3.17 14.04 16.36
CA ASN A 186 -3.02 15.28 17.12
C ASN A 186 -3.95 15.40 18.34
N SER A 187 -5.05 14.61 18.38
CA SER A 187 -5.97 14.62 19.53
C SER A 187 -5.49 13.76 20.70
N ILE A 188 -4.51 12.87 20.46
CA ILE A 188 -3.93 12.02 21.49
C ILE A 188 -2.90 12.81 22.31
N ASP A 189 -2.15 13.71 21.68
CA ASP A 189 -1.13 14.52 22.37
C ASP A 189 -1.76 15.59 23.27
N THR A 190 -2.89 16.17 22.87
CA THR A 190 -3.64 17.12 23.72
C THR A 190 -4.34 16.48 24.92
N LEU A 191 -4.46 15.16 24.97
CA LEU A 191 -5.00 14.42 26.13
C LEU A 191 -3.92 14.00 27.13
N ARG A 192 -2.64 14.29 26.85
CA ARG A 192 -1.50 13.96 27.72
C ARG A 192 -0.94 15.16 28.49
N GLU A 193 -1.40 16.37 28.19
CA GLU A 193 -1.18 17.59 28.93
C GLU A 193 -2.33 17.82 29.96
#